data_5a235bb089385e31f99a32343bd52f93
#
_entry.id   5a235bb089385e31f99a32343bd52f93
#
_cell.length_a   1.000
_cell.length_b   1.000
_cell.length_c   1.000
_cell.angle_alpha   90.00
_cell.angle_beta   90.00
_cell.angle_gamma   90.00
#
_symmetry.space_group_name_H-M   'P 1'
#
loop_
_entity.id
_entity.type
_entity.pdbx_description
1 polymer ?
#
loop_
_entity_poly.entity_id
_entity_poly.type
_entity_poly.pdbx_seq_one_letter_code
_entity_poly.pdbx_strand_id
1 'polypeptide(L)'
;MKRCADKFGFGRLLTDLLYPRRCAICDEVLPMGEGLICRGHNSLPYVKPPSCMVCGKEVDSEERELYLDCEKHSRNFERGFPVFNYMEPVKASVLAIKYHNKKEYCDFYGAQMAEKVRPYVRRYEIDAVTCVPLHRRKQRQRGYNQAEVFAEKLAEEMELPVNARLIRRVK
;
A
#
# COMPACT_ATOMS: atom_id res chain seq x y z
N MET A 1 23.75 3.24 -4.32
CA MET A 1 23.46 2.01 -5.06
C MET A 1 24.17 0.86 -4.35
N LYS A 2 23.50 0.19 -3.42
CA LYS A 2 23.93 -1.11 -2.89
C LYS A 2 22.82 -2.10 -3.24
N ARG A 3 23.14 -3.00 -4.18
CA ARG A 3 22.31 -4.12 -4.58
C ARG A 3 22.10 -5.01 -3.36
N CYS A 4 20.85 -5.28 -3.00
CA CYS A 4 20.49 -6.45 -2.20
C CYS A 4 20.77 -7.69 -3.07
N ALA A 5 22.01 -8.14 -3.03
CA ALA A 5 22.44 -9.39 -3.62
C ALA A 5 22.47 -10.45 -2.49
N ASP A 6 21.82 -11.57 -2.78
CA ASP A 6 22.10 -12.89 -2.27
C ASP A 6 21.75 -13.24 -0.82
N LYS A 7 20.51 -13.67 -0.64
CA LYS A 7 20.21 -14.84 0.19
C LYS A 7 19.22 -15.75 -0.56
N PHE A 8 19.60 -16.21 -1.73
CA PHE A 8 18.94 -17.34 -2.41
C PHE A 8 19.40 -18.64 -1.74
N GLY A 9 18.86 -18.96 -0.58
CA GLY A 9 19.01 -20.26 0.02
C GLY A 9 18.10 -21.29 -0.66
N PHE A 10 18.59 -22.53 -0.82
CA PHE A 10 17.89 -23.70 -1.38
C PHE A 10 16.47 -23.90 -0.83
N GLY A 11 16.21 -23.49 0.42
CA GLY A 11 14.88 -23.49 1.06
C GLY A 11 13.88 -22.53 0.40
N ARG A 12 14.31 -21.41 -0.17
CA ARG A 12 13.43 -20.45 -0.84
C ARG A 12 12.97 -20.97 -2.20
N LEU A 13 13.87 -21.68 -2.89
CA LEU A 13 13.57 -22.32 -4.17
C LEU A 13 12.50 -23.43 -4.00
N LEU A 14 12.58 -24.24 -2.95
CA LEU A 14 11.59 -25.25 -2.61
C LEU A 14 10.24 -24.63 -2.18
N THR A 15 10.28 -23.52 -1.44
CA THR A 15 9.07 -22.81 -1.03
C THR A 15 8.36 -22.18 -2.24
N ASP A 16 9.11 -21.56 -3.14
CA ASP A 16 8.57 -20.95 -4.37
C ASP A 16 8.02 -22.00 -5.35
N LEU A 17 8.54 -23.23 -5.31
CA LEU A 17 8.01 -24.36 -6.11
C LEU A 17 6.68 -24.89 -5.54
N LEU A 18 6.54 -24.97 -4.22
CA LEU A 18 5.33 -25.46 -3.56
C LEU A 18 4.25 -24.38 -3.43
N TYR A 19 4.67 -23.13 -3.25
CA TYR A 19 3.82 -21.94 -3.10
C TYR A 19 4.32 -20.84 -4.03
N PRO A 20 4.06 -20.95 -5.35
CA PRO A 20 4.51 -19.96 -6.30
C PRO A 20 3.87 -18.61 -6.00
N ARG A 21 4.66 -17.55 -6.16
CA ARG A 21 4.16 -16.18 -6.02
C ARG A 21 3.05 -15.92 -7.01
N ARG A 22 2.07 -15.16 -6.57
CA ARG A 22 0.93 -14.76 -7.39
C ARG A 22 0.93 -13.26 -7.63
N CYS A 23 0.47 -12.88 -8.79
CA CYS A 23 0.27 -11.49 -9.18
C CYS A 23 -0.70 -10.80 -8.19
N ALA A 24 -0.28 -9.70 -7.58
CA ALA A 24 -1.10 -8.95 -6.64
C ALA A 24 -2.38 -8.36 -7.28
N ILE A 25 -2.50 -8.38 -8.60
CA ILE A 25 -3.63 -7.77 -9.31
C ILE A 25 -4.61 -8.82 -9.87
N CYS A 26 -4.14 -9.87 -10.55
CA CYS A 26 -5.01 -10.87 -11.21
C CYS A 26 -4.94 -12.28 -10.59
N ASP A 27 -4.14 -12.47 -9.54
CA ASP A 27 -3.94 -13.78 -8.88
C ASP A 27 -3.29 -14.87 -9.77
N GLU A 28 -2.80 -14.55 -10.96
CA GLU A 28 -2.05 -15.48 -11.79
C GLU A 28 -0.70 -15.81 -11.19
N VAL A 29 -0.22 -17.04 -11.41
CA VAL A 29 1.10 -17.46 -10.96
C VAL A 29 2.18 -16.69 -11.71
N LEU A 30 3.08 -16.09 -10.95
CA LEU A 30 4.23 -15.37 -11.52
C LEU A 30 5.38 -16.33 -11.80
N PRO A 31 6.06 -16.21 -12.95
CA PRO A 31 7.30 -16.91 -13.22
C PRO A 31 8.36 -16.60 -12.17
N MET A 32 9.25 -17.57 -11.91
CA MET A 32 10.35 -17.39 -10.95
C MET A 32 11.23 -16.20 -11.36
N GLY A 33 11.47 -15.30 -10.40
CA GLY A 33 12.28 -14.09 -10.62
C GLY A 33 11.54 -12.91 -11.22
N GLU A 34 10.26 -13.04 -11.57
CA GLU A 34 9.40 -11.89 -11.89
C GLU A 34 9.01 -11.12 -10.63
N GLY A 35 8.63 -9.85 -10.82
CA GLY A 35 8.27 -8.90 -9.73
C GLY A 35 7.04 -9.31 -8.93
N LEU A 36 6.27 -8.33 -8.49
CA LEU A 36 5.08 -8.53 -7.63
C LEU A 36 3.77 -8.53 -8.42
N ILE A 37 3.81 -8.16 -9.69
CA ILE A 37 2.70 -8.20 -10.65
C ILE A 37 3.18 -8.71 -11.99
N CYS A 38 2.30 -9.31 -12.78
CA CYS A 38 2.61 -9.78 -14.14
C CYS A 38 2.73 -8.60 -15.12
N ARG A 39 3.47 -8.80 -16.21
CA ARG A 39 3.77 -7.76 -17.23
C ARG A 39 2.51 -7.21 -17.92
N GLY A 40 1.39 -7.91 -17.88
CA GLY A 40 0.13 -7.46 -18.47
C GLY A 40 -0.53 -6.28 -17.74
N HIS A 41 -0.06 -5.93 -16.53
CA HIS A 41 -0.62 -4.82 -15.74
C HIS A 41 0.18 -3.53 -15.84
N ASN A 42 0.59 -3.16 -17.05
CA ASN A 42 1.36 -1.93 -17.31
C ASN A 42 0.56 -0.64 -17.10
N SER A 43 -0.78 -0.72 -17.01
CA SER A 43 -1.68 0.42 -16.86
C SER A 43 -2.62 0.22 -15.67
N LEU A 44 -2.11 0.45 -14.47
CA LEU A 44 -2.94 0.51 -13.27
C LEU A 44 -3.54 1.91 -13.09
N PRO A 45 -4.67 2.03 -12.38
CA PRO A 45 -5.36 3.30 -12.15
C PRO A 45 -4.64 4.16 -11.10
N TYR A 46 -3.41 4.56 -11.41
CA TYR A 46 -2.66 5.49 -10.56
C TYR A 46 -3.35 6.83 -10.48
N VAL A 47 -3.28 7.46 -9.30
CA VAL A 47 -3.73 8.84 -9.13
C VAL A 47 -2.78 9.76 -9.88
N LYS A 48 -3.33 10.54 -10.83
CA LYS A 48 -2.61 11.44 -11.72
C LYS A 48 -2.78 12.90 -11.27
N PRO A 49 -1.84 13.78 -11.61
CA PRO A 49 -2.05 15.22 -11.50
C PRO A 49 -3.09 15.69 -12.54
N PRO A 50 -3.81 16.80 -12.29
CA PRO A 50 -3.77 17.59 -11.08
C PRO A 50 -4.45 16.89 -9.89
N SER A 51 -3.95 17.15 -8.69
CA SER A 51 -4.46 16.50 -7.47
C SER A 51 -4.59 17.48 -6.31
N CYS A 52 -5.58 17.25 -5.46
CA CYS A 52 -5.89 18.05 -4.29
C CYS A 52 -4.66 18.23 -3.37
N MET A 53 -4.36 19.47 -2.99
CA MET A 53 -3.23 19.81 -2.12
C MET A 53 -3.33 19.19 -0.72
N VAL A 54 -4.54 18.88 -0.25
CA VAL A 54 -4.77 18.29 1.07
C VAL A 54 -4.89 16.76 0.99
N CYS A 55 -5.89 16.20 0.31
CA CYS A 55 -6.13 14.75 0.32
C CYS A 55 -5.46 13.98 -0.82
N GLY A 56 -4.89 14.67 -1.80
CA GLY A 56 -4.18 14.08 -2.93
C GLY A 56 -5.06 13.40 -3.98
N LYS A 57 -6.39 13.41 -3.87
CA LYS A 57 -7.29 12.91 -4.91
C LYS A 57 -7.21 13.74 -6.18
N GLU A 58 -7.45 13.13 -7.33
CA GLU A 58 -7.53 13.85 -8.60
C GLU A 58 -8.60 14.94 -8.56
N VAL A 59 -8.33 16.06 -9.20
CA VAL A 59 -9.25 17.18 -9.42
C VAL A 59 -9.41 17.43 -10.92
N ASP A 60 -10.50 18.08 -11.30
CA ASP A 60 -10.94 18.18 -12.69
C ASP A 60 -10.09 19.17 -13.53
N SER A 61 -9.36 20.09 -12.88
CA SER A 61 -8.51 21.07 -13.56
C SER A 61 -7.32 21.48 -12.71
N GLU A 62 -6.28 22.03 -13.34
CA GLU A 62 -5.08 22.58 -12.66
C GLU A 62 -5.40 23.81 -11.80
N GLU A 63 -6.47 24.53 -12.13
CA GLU A 63 -6.92 25.72 -11.38
C GLU A 63 -7.56 25.33 -10.03
N ARG A 64 -7.94 24.06 -9.88
CA ARG A 64 -8.59 23.57 -8.69
C ARG A 64 -7.59 22.97 -7.71
N GLU A 65 -7.27 23.71 -6.67
CA GLU A 65 -6.32 23.27 -5.64
C GLU A 65 -6.89 22.24 -4.67
N LEU A 66 -8.21 22.26 -4.43
CA LEU A 66 -8.85 21.41 -3.43
C LEU A 66 -9.94 20.52 -4.04
N TYR A 67 -10.06 19.30 -3.53
CA TYR A 67 -11.18 18.44 -3.79
C TYR A 67 -12.42 18.93 -3.02
N LEU A 68 -13.61 18.80 -3.61
CA LEU A 68 -14.90 19.32 -3.05
C LEU A 68 -15.11 19.06 -1.56
N ASP A 69 -14.73 17.88 -1.09
CA ASP A 69 -14.87 17.51 0.32
C ASP A 69 -13.82 18.19 1.21
N CYS A 70 -12.65 18.53 0.68
CA CYS A 70 -11.63 19.28 1.39
C CYS A 70 -11.90 20.79 1.42
N GLU A 71 -12.67 21.31 0.47
CA GLU A 71 -13.19 22.68 0.50
C GLU A 71 -14.20 22.88 1.65
N LYS A 72 -15.01 21.85 1.90
CA LYS A 72 -16.10 21.90 2.88
C LYS A 72 -15.68 21.52 4.31
N HIS A 73 -14.64 20.71 4.45
CA HIS A 73 -14.23 20.15 5.73
C HIS A 73 -12.72 20.26 5.93
N SER A 74 -12.31 20.92 7.00
CA SER A 74 -10.91 20.91 7.43
C SER A 74 -10.44 19.50 7.79
N ARG A 75 -9.17 19.21 7.56
CA ARG A 75 -8.54 17.92 7.87
C ARG A 75 -7.49 18.10 8.95
N ASN A 76 -7.39 17.09 9.82
CA ASN A 76 -6.41 17.08 10.91
C ASN A 76 -5.13 16.31 10.53
N PHE A 77 -4.75 16.35 9.26
CA PHE A 77 -3.51 15.78 8.73
C PHE A 77 -2.90 16.74 7.71
N GLU A 78 -1.59 16.72 7.59
CA GLU A 78 -0.85 17.63 6.72
C GLU A 78 -1.14 17.38 5.25
N ARG A 79 -1.03 16.12 4.80
CA ARG A 79 -1.25 15.76 3.40
C ARG A 79 -1.59 14.29 3.22
N GLY A 80 -2.47 14.00 2.24
CA GLY A 80 -2.78 12.67 1.76
C GLY A 80 -1.96 12.30 0.52
N PHE A 81 -1.53 11.05 0.42
CA PHE A 81 -0.76 10.51 -0.71
C PHE A 81 -1.43 9.26 -1.27
N PRO A 82 -2.60 9.35 -1.91
CA PRO A 82 -3.22 8.20 -2.54
C PRO A 82 -2.37 7.73 -3.72
N VAL A 83 -2.20 6.41 -3.84
CA VAL A 83 -1.42 5.81 -4.92
C VAL A 83 -2.33 5.48 -6.10
N PHE A 84 -3.46 4.85 -5.81
CA PHE A 84 -4.40 4.36 -6.80
C PHE A 84 -5.79 4.95 -6.63
N ASN A 85 -6.49 5.13 -7.73
CA ASN A 85 -7.93 5.29 -7.74
C ASN A 85 -8.58 3.94 -7.38
N TYR A 86 -9.60 3.95 -6.51
CA TYR A 86 -10.26 2.72 -6.03
C TYR A 86 -11.26 2.19 -7.06
N MET A 87 -10.73 1.65 -8.14
CA MET A 87 -11.45 1.05 -9.26
C MET A 87 -10.77 -0.24 -9.71
N GLU A 88 -11.40 -0.99 -10.60
CA GLU A 88 -10.80 -2.21 -11.13
C GLU A 88 -9.52 -1.90 -11.93
N PRO A 89 -8.52 -2.77 -11.85
CA PRO A 89 -8.48 -4.06 -11.12
C PRO A 89 -8.00 -3.95 -9.66
N VAL A 90 -7.54 -2.79 -9.22
CA VAL A 90 -7.02 -2.55 -7.86
C VAL A 90 -8.07 -2.85 -6.78
N LYS A 91 -9.32 -2.53 -7.05
CA LYS A 91 -10.44 -2.80 -6.12
C LYS A 91 -10.57 -4.29 -5.81
N ALA A 92 -10.54 -5.15 -6.82
CA ALA A 92 -10.61 -6.61 -6.65
C ALA A 92 -9.43 -7.14 -5.82
N SER A 93 -8.22 -6.69 -6.11
CA SER A 93 -7.02 -7.03 -5.36
C SER A 93 -7.10 -6.64 -3.87
N VAL A 94 -7.52 -5.40 -3.58
CA VAL A 94 -7.70 -4.93 -2.19
C VAL A 94 -8.81 -5.71 -1.47
N LEU A 95 -9.86 -6.14 -2.17
CA LEU A 95 -10.90 -7.01 -1.61
C LEU A 95 -10.35 -8.41 -1.32
N ALA A 96 -9.48 -8.96 -2.17
CA ALA A 96 -8.80 -10.23 -1.92
C ALA A 96 -7.93 -10.18 -0.64
N ILE A 97 -7.19 -9.09 -0.42
CA ILE A 97 -6.48 -8.86 0.86
C ILE A 97 -7.46 -8.84 2.03
N LYS A 98 -8.61 -8.17 1.91
CA LYS A 98 -9.57 -8.02 3.01
C LYS A 98 -10.34 -9.30 3.37
N TYR A 99 -10.63 -10.15 2.38
CA TYR A 99 -11.60 -11.23 2.54
C TYR A 99 -11.08 -12.61 2.16
N HIS A 100 -9.99 -12.71 1.38
CA HIS A 100 -9.43 -13.98 0.90
C HIS A 100 -8.03 -14.27 1.44
N ASN A 101 -7.63 -13.56 2.51
CA ASN A 101 -6.35 -13.75 3.21
C ASN A 101 -5.10 -13.60 2.31
N LYS A 102 -5.18 -12.81 1.24
CA LYS A 102 -4.08 -12.56 0.31
C LYS A 102 -3.12 -11.48 0.85
N LYS A 103 -2.47 -11.77 1.99
CA LYS A 103 -1.54 -10.83 2.65
C LYS A 103 -0.31 -10.55 1.81
N GLU A 104 0.13 -11.52 1.02
CA GLU A 104 1.27 -11.42 0.12
C GLU A 104 1.14 -10.28 -0.90
N TYR A 105 -0.08 -9.86 -1.24
CA TYR A 105 -0.29 -8.71 -2.13
C TYR A 105 0.13 -7.39 -1.50
N CYS A 106 0.21 -7.33 -0.16
CA CYS A 106 0.66 -6.13 0.54
C CYS A 106 2.11 -5.76 0.22
N ASP A 107 2.94 -6.70 -0.24
CA ASP A 107 4.31 -6.43 -0.70
C ASP A 107 4.29 -5.45 -1.90
N PHE A 108 3.42 -5.69 -2.88
CA PHE A 108 3.23 -4.79 -4.02
C PHE A 108 2.76 -3.40 -3.59
N TYR A 109 1.72 -3.34 -2.77
CA TYR A 109 1.18 -2.06 -2.31
C TYR A 109 2.16 -1.31 -1.41
N GLY A 110 2.93 -2.00 -0.57
CA GLY A 110 3.98 -1.41 0.26
C GLY A 110 5.05 -0.72 -0.59
N ALA A 111 5.55 -1.40 -1.62
CA ALA A 111 6.52 -0.85 -2.55
C ALA A 111 5.96 0.38 -3.31
N GLN A 112 4.72 0.30 -3.80
CA GLN A 112 4.07 1.43 -4.50
C GLN A 112 3.82 2.64 -3.59
N MET A 113 3.42 2.41 -2.33
CA MET A 113 3.28 3.47 -1.35
C MET A 113 4.63 4.10 -1.02
N ALA A 114 5.67 3.30 -0.83
CA ALA A 114 7.02 3.79 -0.55
C ALA A 114 7.55 4.66 -1.68
N GLU A 115 7.40 4.24 -2.93
CA GLU A 115 7.78 5.04 -4.10
C GLU A 115 7.09 6.42 -4.08
N LYS A 116 5.78 6.45 -3.81
CA LYS A 116 4.99 7.69 -3.76
C LYS A 116 5.41 8.63 -2.64
N VAL A 117 5.69 8.10 -1.42
CA VAL A 117 5.93 8.93 -0.24
C VAL A 117 7.41 9.22 0.04
N ARG A 118 8.34 8.47 -0.55
CA ARG A 118 9.79 8.61 -0.33
C ARG A 118 10.32 10.06 -0.42
N PRO A 119 9.91 10.90 -1.40
CA PRO A 119 10.35 12.28 -1.48
C PRO A 119 9.91 13.14 -0.29
N TYR A 120 8.85 12.72 0.40
CA TYR A 120 8.22 13.51 1.47
C TYR A 120 8.67 13.12 2.87
N VAL A 121 9.27 11.94 3.06
CA VAL A 121 9.70 11.46 4.39
C VAL A 121 10.66 12.44 5.06
N ARG A 122 11.68 12.91 4.32
CA ARG A 122 12.61 13.93 4.83
C ARG A 122 11.95 15.28 4.97
N ARG A 123 11.12 15.66 4.00
CA ARG A 123 10.47 17.00 3.98
C ARG A 123 9.53 17.20 5.17
N TYR A 124 8.84 16.15 5.61
CA TYR A 124 7.90 16.18 6.73
C TYR A 124 8.46 15.58 8.01
N GLU A 125 9.78 15.30 8.04
CA GLU A 125 10.48 14.76 9.21
C GLU A 125 9.76 13.54 9.80
N ILE A 126 9.34 12.61 8.93
CA ILE A 126 8.60 11.41 9.33
C ILE A 126 9.56 10.41 9.96
N ASP A 127 9.34 10.06 11.20
CA ASP A 127 10.17 9.18 12.02
C ASP A 127 9.52 7.81 12.33
N ALA A 128 8.23 7.63 12.06
CA ALA A 128 7.55 6.37 12.28
C ALA A 128 6.32 6.19 11.36
N VAL A 129 5.96 4.93 11.13
CA VAL A 129 4.73 4.53 10.44
C VAL A 129 3.74 3.98 11.45
N THR A 130 2.48 4.34 11.32
CA THR A 130 1.38 3.76 12.11
C THR A 130 0.24 3.32 11.21
N CYS A 131 -0.70 2.54 11.75
CA CYS A 131 -1.84 2.05 11.01
C CYS A 131 -3.17 2.45 11.66
N VAL A 132 -4.21 2.59 10.86
CA VAL A 132 -5.58 2.79 11.38
C VAL A 132 -6.04 1.49 12.06
N PRO A 133 -6.43 1.54 13.36
CA PRO A 133 -6.83 0.36 14.10
C PRO A 133 -8.16 -0.21 13.59
N LEU A 134 -8.18 -1.52 13.38
CA LEU A 134 -9.38 -2.24 12.98
C LEU A 134 -10.28 -2.51 14.20
N HIS A 135 -11.60 -2.54 14.01
CA HIS A 135 -12.54 -2.95 15.06
C HIS A 135 -12.30 -4.42 15.45
N ARG A 136 -12.27 -4.74 16.75
CA ARG A 136 -11.96 -6.08 17.30
C ARG A 136 -12.75 -7.22 16.63
N ARG A 137 -14.06 -7.02 16.38
CA ARG A 137 -14.90 -8.02 15.71
C ARG A 137 -14.41 -8.31 14.29
N LYS A 138 -14.06 -7.26 13.52
CA LYS A 138 -13.53 -7.42 12.16
C LYS A 138 -12.15 -8.07 12.14
N GLN A 139 -11.31 -7.75 13.14
CA GLN A 139 -9.99 -8.36 13.27
C GLN A 139 -10.09 -9.87 13.59
N ARG A 140 -11.02 -10.27 14.47
CA ARG A 140 -11.29 -11.69 14.75
C ARG A 140 -11.81 -12.42 13.51
N GLN A 141 -12.71 -11.81 12.74
CA GLN A 141 -13.28 -12.39 11.52
C GLN A 141 -12.23 -12.54 10.41
N ARG A 142 -11.30 -11.59 10.26
CA ARG A 142 -10.26 -11.58 9.21
C ARG A 142 -8.97 -12.29 9.63
N GLY A 143 -8.75 -12.47 10.93
CA GLY A 143 -7.52 -12.98 11.50
C GLY A 143 -6.37 -11.96 11.58
N TYR A 144 -6.50 -10.79 10.94
CA TYR A 144 -5.48 -9.74 10.93
C TYR A 144 -6.05 -8.35 10.62
N ASN A 145 -5.23 -7.32 10.87
CA ASN A 145 -5.49 -5.94 10.45
C ASN A 145 -4.74 -5.65 9.15
N GLN A 146 -5.45 -5.52 8.04
CA GLN A 146 -4.83 -5.23 6.74
C GLN A 146 -4.04 -3.91 6.74
N ALA A 147 -4.50 -2.88 7.48
CA ALA A 147 -3.79 -1.61 7.56
C ALA A 147 -2.44 -1.74 8.28
N GLU A 148 -2.34 -2.68 9.23
CA GLU A 148 -1.09 -3.01 9.92
C GLU A 148 -0.11 -3.68 8.96
N VAL A 149 -0.55 -4.67 8.18
CA VAL A 149 0.29 -5.33 7.17
C VAL A 149 0.78 -4.33 6.12
N PHE A 150 -0.08 -3.43 5.64
CA PHE A 150 0.34 -2.34 4.74
C PHE A 150 1.38 -1.41 5.39
N ALA A 151 1.17 -1.04 6.65
CA ALA A 151 2.11 -0.19 7.39
C ALA A 151 3.47 -0.87 7.60
N GLU A 152 3.48 -2.16 7.92
CA GLU A 152 4.69 -2.97 8.03
C GLU A 152 5.46 -3.00 6.71
N LYS A 153 4.79 -3.27 5.58
CA LYS A 153 5.43 -3.31 4.26
C LYS A 153 5.95 -1.95 3.81
N LEU A 154 5.18 -0.88 4.05
CA LEU A 154 5.65 0.48 3.80
C LEU A 154 6.88 0.84 4.64
N ALA A 155 6.85 0.51 5.93
CA ALA A 155 7.92 0.82 6.86
C ALA A 155 9.21 0.03 6.53
N GLU A 156 9.08 -1.24 6.12
CA GLU A 156 10.18 -2.07 5.62
C GLU A 156 10.88 -1.40 4.43
N GLU A 157 10.12 -0.94 3.43
CA GLU A 157 10.64 -0.25 2.24
C GLU A 157 11.27 1.13 2.54
N MET A 158 10.83 1.77 3.62
CA MET A 158 11.28 3.10 4.03
C MET A 158 12.34 3.08 5.12
N GLU A 159 12.68 1.90 5.67
CA GLU A 159 13.57 1.72 6.82
C GLU A 159 13.11 2.52 8.05
N LEU A 160 11.79 2.60 8.27
CA LEU A 160 11.15 3.30 9.37
C LEU A 160 10.58 2.32 10.41
N PRO A 161 10.53 2.69 11.69
CA PRO A 161 9.86 1.88 12.68
C PRO A 161 8.33 1.91 12.53
N VAL A 162 7.68 0.78 12.83
CA VAL A 162 6.21 0.69 12.91
C VAL A 162 5.77 0.81 14.37
N ASN A 163 4.81 1.70 14.64
CA ASN A 163 4.16 1.78 15.93
C ASN A 163 2.63 1.67 15.80
N ALA A 164 2.13 0.46 15.76
CA ALA A 164 0.69 0.18 15.63
C ALA A 164 -0.16 0.63 16.83
N ARG A 165 0.47 1.08 17.94
CA ARG A 165 -0.23 1.51 19.17
C ARG A 165 -0.38 3.01 19.30
N LEU A 166 0.20 3.81 18.39
CA LEU A 166 0.09 5.27 18.42
C LEU A 166 -1.37 5.75 18.30
N ILE A 167 -2.18 5.03 17.53
CA ILE A 167 -3.60 5.36 17.33
C ILE A 167 -4.45 4.29 18.01
N ARG A 168 -5.41 4.71 18.81
CA ARG A 168 -6.36 3.82 19.46
C ARG A 168 -7.77 4.13 18.98
N ARG A 169 -8.49 3.09 18.58
CA ARG A 169 -9.91 3.23 18.28
C ARG A 169 -10.71 3.44 19.57
N VAL A 170 -11.28 4.62 19.72
CA VAL A 170 -12.38 4.90 20.65
C VAL A 170 -13.69 4.63 19.92
N LYS A 171 -14.70 4.12 20.61
CA LYS A 171 -15.95 3.58 20.03
C LYS A 171 -16.42 4.26 18.77
#